data_cd10e6273ba60641171750b46a3bb530
#
_entry.id   cd10e6273ba60641171750b46a3bb530
#
_cell.length_a   1.000
_cell.length_b   1.000
_cell.length_c   1.000
_cell.angle_alpha   90.00
_cell.angle_beta   90.00
_cell.angle_gamma   90.00
#
_symmetry.space_group_name_H-M   'P 1'
#
loop_
_entity.id
_entity.type
_entity.pdbx_description
1 polymer ?
#
loop_
_entity_poly.entity_id
_entity_poly.type
_entity_poly.pdbx_seq_one_letter_code
_entity_poly.pdbx_strand_id
1 'polypeptide(L)'
;MSQESTVPGELGDRALGPVEVPEPGAVTLVVPTFNESANVRRLLHRITESVPARLPCEVVFVDDSTDDTPDVIREAAEDCPFPVTVLHREEAVGGLGGAVVEGIRAASSDWVVVMDGDCRHPPSLVPELVAAGERANAGLVVASRYIGGGSGAGLVGGHRTAVSRGATWLAKALFPRRLRGISDPMSGFFAVRRGAVTAGVLRPLGHEILLELAVRGRPRTVTEVPFVLRDRFAGESEPTAREGMRFLRHLAGLRTESPLARMVVFGLIGLTGFVPNLAALWALTEAGVHYLPAEIVANQFGVAWNFLLIETLLFRERRRHRHWADRTARFTLLANADLVLRLPLIALLVARFGMAALPATALALVITFVLRFVGTEALVYLPSRSRKARSTA
;
A
#
# COMPACT_ATOMS: atom_id res chain seq x y z
N MET A 1 10.27 76.05 -29.17
CA MET A 1 10.34 74.64 -29.62
C MET A 1 10.19 73.80 -28.36
N SER A 2 8.95 73.47 -28.07
CA SER A 2 8.58 72.67 -26.89
C SER A 2 8.29 71.27 -27.41
N GLN A 3 8.99 70.26 -26.84
CA GLN A 3 8.70 68.86 -27.11
C GLN A 3 7.70 68.36 -26.07
N GLU A 4 6.54 67.99 -26.55
CA GLU A 4 5.53 67.24 -25.80
C GLU A 4 5.98 65.78 -25.57
N SER A 5 6.03 65.40 -24.32
CA SER A 5 6.29 64.04 -23.87
C SER A 5 4.97 63.30 -23.82
N THR A 6 4.82 62.34 -24.71
CA THR A 6 3.67 61.39 -24.75
C THR A 6 3.85 60.33 -23.67
N VAL A 7 2.94 60.25 -22.74
CA VAL A 7 2.79 59.17 -21.73
C VAL A 7 2.13 57.96 -22.39
N PRO A 8 2.65 56.71 -22.26
CA PRO A 8 1.98 55.50 -22.78
C PRO A 8 0.80 55.14 -21.87
N GLY A 9 -0.28 54.78 -22.53
CA GLY A 9 -1.60 54.55 -22.02
C GLY A 9 -1.72 53.46 -20.97
N GLU A 10 -2.73 53.64 -20.15
CA GLU A 10 -3.29 52.72 -19.16
C GLU A 10 -3.56 51.35 -19.74
N LEU A 11 -2.93 50.34 -19.16
CA LEU A 11 -3.32 48.93 -19.29
C LEU A 11 -4.70 48.75 -18.63
N GLY A 12 -5.72 48.66 -19.47
CA GLY A 12 -7.08 48.41 -19.05
C GLY A 12 -7.17 47.15 -18.18
N ASP A 13 -7.76 47.36 -17.00
CA ASP A 13 -8.19 46.32 -16.06
C ASP A 13 -9.22 45.41 -16.73
N ARG A 14 -8.76 44.39 -17.44
CA ARG A 14 -9.62 43.31 -17.90
C ARG A 14 -9.97 42.48 -16.64
N ALA A 15 -11.09 42.80 -16.04
CA ALA A 15 -11.77 41.92 -15.09
C ALA A 15 -11.87 40.54 -15.76
N LEU A 16 -11.11 39.58 -15.22
CA LEU A 16 -11.30 38.16 -15.54
C LEU A 16 -12.74 37.83 -15.15
N GLY A 17 -13.57 37.56 -16.14
CA GLY A 17 -14.93 37.07 -15.91
C GLY A 17 -14.91 35.89 -14.94
N PRO A 18 -16.03 35.59 -14.25
CA PRO A 18 -16.08 34.47 -13.35
C PRO A 18 -15.67 33.22 -14.09
N VAL A 19 -14.60 32.57 -13.59
CA VAL A 19 -14.18 31.25 -14.08
C VAL A 19 -15.37 30.34 -13.87
N GLU A 20 -16.04 29.93 -14.94
CA GLU A 20 -17.08 28.90 -14.87
C GLU A 20 -16.41 27.65 -14.30
N VAL A 21 -16.69 27.38 -13.03
CA VAL A 21 -16.34 26.12 -12.37
C VAL A 21 -17.29 25.09 -12.98
N PRO A 22 -16.77 24.06 -13.69
CA PRO A 22 -17.64 23.02 -14.24
C PRO A 22 -18.52 22.48 -13.11
N GLU A 23 -19.80 22.28 -13.37
CA GLU A 23 -20.68 21.65 -12.38
C GLU A 23 -20.08 20.29 -12.01
N PRO A 24 -19.94 19.99 -10.72
CA PRO A 24 -19.36 18.73 -10.29
C PRO A 24 -20.22 17.59 -10.81
N GLY A 25 -19.58 16.63 -11.51
CA GLY A 25 -20.25 15.41 -11.96
C GLY A 25 -20.80 14.59 -10.79
N ALA A 26 -21.69 13.64 -11.10
CA ALA A 26 -22.27 12.74 -10.10
C ALA A 26 -21.20 12.07 -9.23
N VAL A 27 -21.48 11.87 -7.93
CA VAL A 27 -20.56 11.29 -6.95
C VAL A 27 -21.18 10.09 -6.25
N THR A 28 -20.39 9.04 -6.09
CA THR A 28 -20.68 7.93 -5.18
C THR A 28 -19.84 8.07 -3.92
N LEU A 29 -20.49 8.18 -2.76
CA LEU A 29 -19.81 8.10 -1.47
C LEU A 29 -19.68 6.65 -1.06
N VAL A 30 -18.45 6.16 -0.90
CA VAL A 30 -18.15 4.81 -0.40
C VAL A 30 -17.76 4.92 1.06
N VAL A 31 -18.53 4.26 1.91
CA VAL A 31 -18.35 4.26 3.36
C VAL A 31 -18.14 2.83 3.84
N PRO A 32 -16.88 2.40 4.10
CA PRO A 32 -16.64 1.13 4.74
C PRO A 32 -17.05 1.18 6.21
N THR A 33 -17.77 0.17 6.70
CA THR A 33 -18.24 0.06 8.08
C THR A 33 -17.83 -1.25 8.74
N PHE A 34 -17.54 -1.18 10.04
CA PHE A 34 -17.31 -2.33 10.90
C PHE A 34 -17.73 -1.98 12.33
N ASN A 35 -18.91 -2.46 12.77
CA ASN A 35 -19.49 -2.19 14.09
C ASN A 35 -19.62 -0.68 14.39
N GLU A 36 -20.27 0.04 13.48
CA GLU A 36 -20.43 1.50 13.52
C GLU A 36 -21.90 1.92 13.66
N SER A 37 -22.78 1.05 14.18
CA SER A 37 -24.24 1.30 14.29
C SER A 37 -24.56 2.64 14.97
N ALA A 38 -23.81 3.01 16.02
CA ALA A 38 -23.99 4.28 16.74
C ALA A 38 -23.66 5.54 15.89
N ASN A 39 -22.87 5.40 14.84
CA ASN A 39 -22.39 6.51 13.99
C ASN A 39 -23.26 6.71 12.71
N VAL A 40 -23.93 5.67 12.23
CA VAL A 40 -24.61 5.63 10.93
C VAL A 40 -25.61 6.76 10.76
N ARG A 41 -26.61 6.88 11.65
CA ARG A 41 -27.68 7.90 11.55
C ARG A 41 -27.09 9.30 11.52
N ARG A 42 -26.10 9.57 12.39
CA ARG A 42 -25.41 10.86 12.44
C ARG A 42 -24.63 11.14 11.17
N LEU A 43 -23.96 10.13 10.61
CA LEU A 43 -23.20 10.28 9.37
C LEU A 43 -24.12 10.63 8.22
N LEU A 44 -25.21 9.88 8.01
CA LEU A 44 -26.18 10.13 6.95
C LEU A 44 -26.82 11.52 7.09
N HIS A 45 -27.21 11.92 8.30
CA HIS A 45 -27.71 13.26 8.56
C HIS A 45 -26.71 14.35 8.16
N ARG A 46 -25.42 14.21 8.55
CA ARG A 46 -24.36 15.16 8.16
C ARG A 46 -24.11 15.18 6.66
N ILE A 47 -24.21 14.05 5.96
CA ILE A 47 -24.07 13.98 4.51
C ILE A 47 -25.25 14.76 3.88
N THR A 48 -26.48 14.53 4.31
CA THR A 48 -27.68 15.22 3.83
C THR A 48 -27.59 16.74 4.02
N GLU A 49 -27.09 17.20 5.16
CA GLU A 49 -26.93 18.64 5.43
C GLU A 49 -25.79 19.29 4.63
N SER A 50 -24.74 18.51 4.31
CA SER A 50 -23.49 19.07 3.78
C SER A 50 -23.36 18.94 2.26
N VAL A 51 -23.96 17.90 1.65
CA VAL A 51 -23.89 17.69 0.20
C VAL A 51 -25.00 18.46 -0.47
N PRO A 52 -24.69 19.42 -1.36
CA PRO A 52 -25.71 20.23 -2.02
C PRO A 52 -26.64 19.36 -2.89
N ALA A 53 -27.95 19.64 -2.87
CA ALA A 53 -28.92 18.91 -3.67
C ALA A 53 -28.68 18.93 -5.20
N ARG A 54 -27.89 19.91 -5.68
CA ARG A 54 -27.46 20.00 -7.09
C ARG A 54 -26.37 19.01 -7.47
N LEU A 55 -25.69 18.42 -6.49
CA LEU A 55 -24.68 17.39 -6.72
C LEU A 55 -25.37 16.03 -6.66
N PRO A 56 -25.60 15.34 -7.81
CA PRO A 56 -26.16 14.00 -7.78
C PRO A 56 -25.27 13.08 -6.95
N CYS A 57 -25.82 12.54 -5.87
CA CYS A 57 -25.09 11.76 -4.89
C CYS A 57 -25.79 10.44 -4.61
N GLU A 58 -25.01 9.36 -4.53
CA GLU A 58 -25.43 8.08 -3.95
C GLU A 58 -24.46 7.70 -2.82
N VAL A 59 -24.92 6.94 -1.86
CA VAL A 59 -24.08 6.41 -0.78
C VAL A 59 -24.07 4.89 -0.82
N VAL A 60 -22.88 4.31 -0.85
CA VAL A 60 -22.65 2.87 -0.80
C VAL A 60 -21.92 2.53 0.48
N PHE A 61 -22.63 1.96 1.44
CA PHE A 61 -22.02 1.34 2.60
C PHE A 61 -21.50 -0.05 2.23
N VAL A 62 -20.23 -0.32 2.53
CA VAL A 62 -19.68 -1.67 2.41
C VAL A 62 -19.35 -2.16 3.81
N ASP A 63 -20.17 -3.07 4.28
CA ASP A 63 -20.25 -3.43 5.68
C ASP A 63 -19.67 -4.80 5.97
N ASP A 64 -18.77 -4.85 6.97
CA ASP A 64 -18.11 -6.05 7.50
C ASP A 64 -18.56 -6.36 8.94
N SER A 65 -19.62 -5.70 9.42
CA SER A 65 -20.02 -5.72 10.82
C SER A 65 -20.58 -7.08 11.26
N THR A 66 -20.47 -7.33 12.54
CA THR A 66 -21.06 -8.49 13.22
C THR A 66 -22.18 -8.08 14.17
N ASP A 67 -22.48 -6.78 14.26
CA ASP A 67 -23.57 -6.19 15.04
C ASP A 67 -24.74 -5.78 14.12
N ASP A 68 -25.64 -4.96 14.63
CA ASP A 68 -26.85 -4.46 13.94
C ASP A 68 -26.58 -3.31 12.92
N THR A 69 -25.32 -2.97 12.66
CA THR A 69 -24.95 -1.88 11.73
C THR A 69 -25.67 -1.95 10.38
N PRO A 70 -25.73 -3.11 9.66
CA PRO A 70 -26.41 -3.15 8.37
C PRO A 70 -27.93 -2.88 8.46
N ASP A 71 -28.57 -3.24 9.55
CA ASP A 71 -30.00 -2.97 9.76
C ASP A 71 -30.25 -1.49 10.06
N VAL A 72 -29.41 -0.88 10.92
CA VAL A 72 -29.43 0.55 11.20
C VAL A 72 -29.20 1.38 9.93
N ILE A 73 -28.32 0.93 9.00
CA ILE A 73 -28.12 1.61 7.72
C ILE A 73 -29.40 1.55 6.87
N ARG A 74 -30.05 0.36 6.75
CA ARG A 74 -31.27 0.21 5.96
C ARG A 74 -32.40 1.09 6.49
N GLU A 75 -32.58 1.11 7.81
CA GLU A 75 -33.59 1.96 8.45
C GLU A 75 -33.31 3.45 8.25
N ALA A 76 -32.07 3.89 8.45
CA ALA A 76 -31.68 5.28 8.24
C ALA A 76 -31.71 5.72 6.77
N ALA A 77 -31.64 4.79 5.83
CA ALA A 77 -31.72 5.05 4.40
C ALA A 77 -33.12 5.49 3.96
N GLU A 78 -34.18 5.09 4.67
CA GLU A 78 -35.58 5.44 4.33
C GLU A 78 -35.83 6.96 4.39
N ASP A 79 -35.10 7.66 5.25
CA ASP A 79 -35.21 9.12 5.44
C ASP A 79 -34.24 9.92 4.55
N CYS A 80 -33.43 9.27 3.72
CA CYS A 80 -32.41 9.95 2.93
C CYS A 80 -32.95 10.48 1.59
N PRO A 81 -32.57 11.72 1.19
CA PRO A 81 -33.02 12.30 -0.09
C PRO A 81 -32.27 11.75 -1.31
N PHE A 82 -31.29 10.88 -1.13
CA PHE A 82 -30.47 10.25 -2.17
C PHE A 82 -30.41 8.72 -1.96
N PRO A 83 -30.09 7.95 -3.02
CA PRO A 83 -29.97 6.50 -2.91
C PRO A 83 -28.90 6.06 -1.90
N VAL A 84 -29.25 5.16 -1.00
CA VAL A 84 -28.35 4.50 -0.06
C VAL A 84 -28.38 3.00 -0.31
N THR A 85 -27.21 2.40 -0.53
CA THR A 85 -27.07 0.96 -0.75
C THR A 85 -26.19 0.36 0.35
N VAL A 86 -26.56 -0.82 0.83
CA VAL A 86 -25.76 -1.61 1.78
C VAL A 86 -25.25 -2.86 1.11
N LEU A 87 -23.93 -3.03 1.07
CA LEU A 87 -23.26 -4.23 0.63
C LEU A 87 -22.65 -4.90 1.86
N HIS A 88 -23.40 -5.81 2.48
CA HIS A 88 -22.88 -6.59 3.61
C HIS A 88 -22.04 -7.76 3.10
N ARG A 89 -20.82 -7.94 3.66
CA ARG A 89 -19.88 -8.99 3.26
C ARG A 89 -19.73 -10.02 4.38
N GLU A 90 -20.11 -11.27 4.09
CA GLU A 90 -19.93 -12.40 5.03
C GLU A 90 -18.44 -12.66 5.34
N GLU A 91 -17.58 -12.48 4.34
CA GLU A 91 -16.12 -12.62 4.50
C GLU A 91 -15.45 -11.27 4.22
N ALA A 92 -14.87 -10.65 5.25
CA ALA A 92 -14.15 -9.38 5.18
C ALA A 92 -12.78 -9.51 4.46
N VAL A 93 -12.78 -10.04 3.22
CA VAL A 93 -11.55 -10.26 2.43
C VAL A 93 -10.87 -8.92 2.16
N GLY A 94 -9.62 -8.79 2.59
CA GLY A 94 -8.85 -7.55 2.44
C GLY A 94 -9.18 -6.47 3.48
N GLY A 95 -10.09 -6.75 4.43
CA GLY A 95 -10.52 -5.81 5.47
C GLY A 95 -11.09 -4.52 4.89
N LEU A 96 -10.87 -3.38 5.56
CA LEU A 96 -11.36 -2.06 5.13
C LEU A 96 -10.94 -1.72 3.70
N GLY A 97 -9.70 -1.99 3.30
CA GLY A 97 -9.27 -1.75 1.92
C GLY A 97 -10.03 -2.61 0.90
N GLY A 98 -10.38 -3.85 1.27
CA GLY A 98 -11.23 -4.73 0.46
C GLY A 98 -12.64 -4.16 0.30
N ALA A 99 -13.23 -3.62 1.39
CA ALA A 99 -14.51 -2.95 1.37
C ALA A 99 -14.51 -1.75 0.40
N VAL A 100 -13.47 -0.92 0.47
CA VAL A 100 -13.33 0.22 -0.45
C VAL A 100 -13.23 -0.22 -1.91
N VAL A 101 -12.45 -1.26 -2.21
CA VAL A 101 -12.34 -1.78 -3.60
C VAL A 101 -13.69 -2.27 -4.10
N GLU A 102 -14.49 -2.91 -3.26
CA GLU A 102 -15.82 -3.38 -3.61
C GLU A 102 -16.80 -2.23 -3.81
N GLY A 103 -16.74 -1.21 -2.93
CA GLY A 103 -17.50 0.02 -3.11
C GLY A 103 -17.15 0.77 -4.41
N ILE A 104 -15.86 0.86 -4.77
CA ILE A 104 -15.43 1.45 -6.07
C ILE A 104 -16.00 0.66 -7.26
N ARG A 105 -16.11 -0.67 -7.14
CA ARG A 105 -16.71 -1.50 -8.20
C ARG A 105 -18.22 -1.32 -8.31
N ALA A 106 -18.90 -1.17 -7.18
CA ALA A 106 -20.34 -0.98 -7.10
C ALA A 106 -20.77 0.44 -7.47
N ALA A 107 -19.88 1.42 -7.38
CA ALA A 107 -20.17 2.82 -7.69
C ALA A 107 -20.71 3.01 -9.11
N SER A 108 -21.77 3.79 -9.24
CA SER A 108 -22.37 4.15 -10.53
C SER A 108 -21.76 5.41 -11.15
N SER A 109 -21.31 6.33 -10.31
CA SER A 109 -20.79 7.65 -10.70
C SER A 109 -19.35 7.61 -11.22
N ASP A 110 -18.92 8.66 -11.95
CA ASP A 110 -17.53 8.82 -12.39
C ASP A 110 -16.59 9.14 -11.23
N TRP A 111 -17.05 9.94 -10.28
CA TRP A 111 -16.30 10.23 -9.06
C TRP A 111 -16.76 9.35 -7.90
N VAL A 112 -15.77 8.73 -7.25
CA VAL A 112 -15.97 7.96 -6.02
C VAL A 112 -15.22 8.65 -4.89
N VAL A 113 -15.94 9.07 -3.86
CA VAL A 113 -15.36 9.63 -2.65
C VAL A 113 -15.40 8.58 -1.54
N VAL A 114 -14.25 8.27 -0.99
CA VAL A 114 -14.13 7.33 0.14
C VAL A 114 -14.02 8.13 1.43
N MET A 115 -14.80 7.75 2.43
CA MET A 115 -14.75 8.34 3.77
C MET A 115 -15.08 7.30 4.84
N ASP A 116 -14.49 7.44 6.04
CA ASP A 116 -14.74 6.51 7.14
C ASP A 116 -16.13 6.71 7.77
N GLY A 117 -16.70 5.63 8.32
CA GLY A 117 -18.01 5.62 8.98
C GLY A 117 -18.04 6.31 10.36
N ASP A 118 -16.89 6.64 10.94
CA ASP A 118 -16.70 7.12 12.32
C ASP A 118 -16.95 8.64 12.53
N CYS A 119 -17.51 9.33 11.54
CA CYS A 119 -17.84 10.76 11.56
C CYS A 119 -16.64 11.73 11.69
N ARG A 120 -15.39 11.29 11.53
CA ARG A 120 -14.18 12.13 11.63
C ARG A 120 -13.94 12.95 10.36
N HIS A 121 -14.37 12.46 9.22
CA HIS A 121 -14.26 13.12 7.94
C HIS A 121 -15.44 14.09 7.73
N PRO A 122 -15.20 15.36 7.36
CA PRO A 122 -16.27 16.31 7.13
C PRO A 122 -16.94 16.09 5.76
N PRO A 123 -18.24 15.68 5.69
CA PRO A 123 -18.92 15.51 4.41
C PRO A 123 -19.00 16.78 3.57
N SER A 124 -18.91 17.95 4.21
CA SER A 124 -18.90 19.27 3.55
C SER A 124 -17.71 19.45 2.57
N LEU A 125 -16.66 18.61 2.68
CA LEU A 125 -15.51 18.64 1.77
C LEU A 125 -15.77 17.88 0.47
N VAL A 126 -16.80 17.04 0.39
CA VAL A 126 -17.10 16.20 -0.78
C VAL A 126 -17.21 17.01 -2.07
N PRO A 127 -17.99 18.12 -2.13
CA PRO A 127 -18.08 18.93 -3.35
C PRO A 127 -16.74 19.55 -3.75
N GLU A 128 -15.91 19.95 -2.78
CA GLU A 128 -14.61 20.55 -3.04
C GLU A 128 -13.61 19.52 -3.57
N LEU A 129 -13.62 18.28 -3.06
CA LEU A 129 -12.80 17.19 -3.58
C LEU A 129 -13.11 16.92 -5.05
N VAL A 130 -14.39 16.81 -5.41
CA VAL A 130 -14.81 16.60 -6.80
C VAL A 130 -14.42 17.80 -7.67
N ALA A 131 -14.72 19.02 -7.23
CA ALA A 131 -14.39 20.24 -7.98
C ALA A 131 -12.87 20.42 -8.16
N ALA A 132 -12.07 20.10 -7.16
CA ALA A 132 -10.60 20.12 -7.25
C ALA A 132 -10.09 19.07 -8.26
N GLY A 133 -10.71 17.90 -8.28
CA GLY A 133 -10.41 16.86 -9.25
C GLY A 133 -10.72 17.27 -10.69
N GLU A 134 -11.86 17.89 -10.91
CA GLU A 134 -12.26 18.41 -12.24
C GLU A 134 -11.32 19.53 -12.70
N ARG A 135 -11.08 20.53 -11.86
CA ARG A 135 -10.16 21.64 -12.19
C ARG A 135 -8.76 21.19 -12.54
N ALA A 136 -8.23 20.19 -11.83
CA ALA A 136 -6.89 19.67 -12.05
C ALA A 136 -6.84 18.55 -13.10
N ASN A 137 -7.96 18.13 -13.64
CA ASN A 137 -8.11 16.90 -14.43
C ASN A 137 -7.39 15.72 -13.75
N ALA A 138 -7.64 15.58 -12.44
CA ALA A 138 -6.96 14.60 -11.61
C ALA A 138 -7.67 13.25 -11.66
N GLY A 139 -6.87 12.17 -11.57
CA GLY A 139 -7.40 10.83 -11.36
C GLY A 139 -7.59 10.49 -9.87
N LEU A 140 -6.93 11.24 -8.98
CA LEU A 140 -6.98 11.06 -7.53
C LEU A 140 -6.88 12.42 -6.83
N VAL A 141 -7.75 12.67 -5.86
CA VAL A 141 -7.75 13.85 -5.01
C VAL A 141 -7.64 13.39 -3.55
N VAL A 142 -6.62 13.83 -2.85
CA VAL A 142 -6.38 13.43 -1.47
C VAL A 142 -6.79 14.55 -0.53
N ALA A 143 -7.68 14.25 0.42
CA ALA A 143 -7.88 15.13 1.56
C ALA A 143 -6.68 14.95 2.51
N SER A 144 -5.88 16.01 2.66
CA SER A 144 -4.60 15.96 3.36
C SER A 144 -4.63 16.74 4.66
N ARG A 145 -4.10 16.11 5.72
CA ARG A 145 -3.88 16.74 7.04
C ARG A 145 -2.58 17.54 7.11
N TYR A 146 -1.71 17.41 6.08
CA TYR A 146 -0.33 17.87 6.13
C TYR A 146 0.00 18.99 5.15
N ILE A 147 -0.98 19.55 4.45
CA ILE A 147 -0.83 20.77 3.63
C ILE A 147 -1.41 21.99 4.35
N GLY A 148 -1.10 23.20 3.88
CA GLY A 148 -1.56 24.45 4.50
C GLY A 148 -3.08 24.50 4.65
N GLY A 149 -3.58 24.71 5.87
CA GLY A 149 -4.99 24.63 6.22
C GLY A 149 -5.48 23.27 6.70
N GLY A 150 -4.69 22.19 6.54
CA GLY A 150 -4.99 20.88 7.09
C GLY A 150 -4.51 20.71 8.54
N SER A 151 -5.17 19.83 9.28
CA SER A 151 -4.78 19.48 10.64
C SER A 151 -5.13 18.05 11.02
N GLY A 152 -4.21 17.40 11.71
CA GLY A 152 -4.43 16.11 12.38
C GLY A 152 -4.86 16.26 13.85
N ALA A 153 -5.51 17.37 14.24
CA ALA A 153 -5.88 17.66 15.63
C ALA A 153 -6.72 16.55 16.28
N GLY A 154 -7.56 15.84 15.51
CA GLY A 154 -8.31 14.70 15.97
C GLY A 154 -7.47 13.42 16.22
N LEU A 155 -6.14 13.45 16.00
CA LEU A 155 -5.22 12.41 16.47
C LEU A 155 -4.86 12.69 17.92
N VAL A 156 -5.71 12.30 18.84
CA VAL A 156 -5.46 12.49 20.27
C VAL A 156 -4.23 11.68 20.69
N GLY A 157 -3.21 12.37 21.23
CA GLY A 157 -1.98 11.80 21.75
C GLY A 157 -0.76 11.92 20.82
N GLY A 158 0.35 12.44 21.36
CA GLY A 158 1.63 12.63 20.62
C GLY A 158 2.17 11.36 19.99
N HIS A 159 1.95 10.19 20.61
CA HIS A 159 2.34 8.89 20.11
C HIS A 159 1.64 8.56 18.76
N ARG A 160 0.31 8.78 18.65
CA ARG A 160 -0.44 8.52 17.42
C ARG A 160 0.02 9.41 16.26
N THR A 161 0.30 10.67 16.56
CA THR A 161 0.86 11.60 15.57
C THR A 161 2.25 11.16 15.12
N ALA A 162 3.11 10.71 16.04
CA ALA A 162 4.44 10.22 15.72
C ALA A 162 4.40 8.93 14.86
N VAL A 163 3.53 7.97 15.20
CA VAL A 163 3.33 6.74 14.42
C VAL A 163 2.82 7.06 13.02
N SER A 164 1.81 7.95 12.88
CA SER A 164 1.27 8.35 11.57
C SER A 164 2.31 9.06 10.69
N ARG A 165 3.12 9.96 11.29
CA ARG A 165 4.22 10.63 10.57
C ARG A 165 5.33 9.66 10.20
N GLY A 166 5.69 8.74 11.09
CA GLY A 166 6.67 7.67 10.82
C GLY A 166 6.23 6.76 9.67
N ALA A 167 4.98 6.33 9.67
CA ALA A 167 4.39 5.54 8.59
C ALA A 167 4.40 6.29 7.25
N THR A 168 4.02 7.58 7.26
CA THR A 168 4.08 8.46 6.08
C THR A 168 5.51 8.60 5.55
N TRP A 169 6.47 8.85 6.44
CA TRP A 169 7.88 8.97 6.07
C TRP A 169 8.41 7.67 5.45
N LEU A 170 8.13 6.53 6.08
CA LEU A 170 8.55 5.21 5.58
C LEU A 170 7.94 4.90 4.22
N ALA A 171 6.64 5.16 4.02
CA ALA A 171 5.98 4.98 2.73
C ALA A 171 6.64 5.85 1.64
N LYS A 172 6.89 7.13 1.92
CA LYS A 172 7.56 8.06 0.99
C LYS A 172 9.00 7.65 0.68
N ALA A 173 9.75 7.18 1.67
CA ALA A 173 11.12 6.68 1.48
C ALA A 173 11.14 5.44 0.57
N LEU A 174 10.15 4.54 0.70
CA LEU A 174 10.05 3.35 -0.13
C LEU A 174 9.50 3.62 -1.54
N PHE A 175 8.62 4.63 -1.70
CA PHE A 175 7.96 4.94 -2.97
C PHE A 175 8.10 6.40 -3.40
N PRO A 176 9.32 6.99 -3.48
CA PRO A 176 9.52 8.42 -3.68
C PRO A 176 8.94 8.95 -5.00
N ARG A 177 8.95 8.12 -6.05
CA ARG A 177 8.39 8.50 -7.36
C ARG A 177 6.87 8.37 -7.42
N ARG A 178 6.29 7.40 -6.71
CA ARG A 178 4.84 7.12 -6.72
C ARG A 178 4.06 8.05 -5.80
N LEU A 179 4.66 8.44 -4.68
CA LEU A 179 4.07 9.33 -3.69
C LEU A 179 4.56 10.78 -3.84
N ARG A 180 5.16 11.10 -5.00
CA ARG A 180 5.51 12.49 -5.31
C ARG A 180 4.22 13.30 -5.47
N GLY A 181 4.10 14.39 -4.70
CA GLY A 181 2.89 15.24 -4.69
C GLY A 181 1.76 14.72 -3.79
N ILE A 182 1.98 13.64 -3.02
CA ILE A 182 1.05 13.19 -1.99
C ILE A 182 1.70 13.47 -0.63
N SER A 183 1.12 14.38 0.15
CA SER A 183 1.63 14.72 1.48
C SER A 183 1.15 13.72 2.54
N ASP A 184 -0.07 13.19 2.37
CA ASP A 184 -0.75 12.29 3.30
C ASP A 184 -1.19 10.98 2.65
N PRO A 185 -0.26 10.04 2.38
CA PRO A 185 -0.58 8.76 1.76
C PRO A 185 -1.36 7.80 2.69
N MET A 186 -1.56 8.18 3.95
CA MET A 186 -2.30 7.42 4.96
C MET A 186 -3.71 7.98 5.20
N SER A 187 -4.17 8.94 4.37
CA SER A 187 -5.52 9.48 4.50
C SER A 187 -6.57 8.44 4.11
N GLY A 188 -7.61 8.28 4.95
CA GLY A 188 -8.82 7.51 4.62
C GLY A 188 -9.86 8.32 3.84
N PHE A 189 -9.60 9.63 3.60
CA PHE A 189 -10.52 10.53 2.93
C PHE A 189 -9.93 11.00 1.59
N PHE A 190 -10.54 10.59 0.49
CA PHE A 190 -10.05 10.92 -0.86
C PHE A 190 -11.15 10.75 -1.90
N ALA A 191 -10.99 11.39 -3.04
CA ALA A 191 -11.81 11.17 -4.22
C ALA A 191 -10.98 10.51 -5.32
N VAL A 192 -11.55 9.55 -6.02
CA VAL A 192 -10.91 8.88 -7.16
C VAL A 192 -11.85 8.84 -8.34
N ARG A 193 -11.34 9.15 -9.54
CA ARG A 193 -12.08 8.96 -10.77
C ARG A 193 -12.11 7.47 -11.11
N ARG A 194 -13.31 6.87 -11.19
CA ARG A 194 -13.50 5.43 -11.39
C ARG A 194 -12.73 4.90 -12.59
N GLY A 195 -12.71 5.63 -13.69
CA GLY A 195 -11.95 5.27 -14.91
C GLY A 195 -10.44 5.41 -14.78
N ALA A 196 -9.92 6.12 -13.76
CA ALA A 196 -8.49 6.28 -13.53
C ALA A 196 -7.85 5.09 -12.80
N VAL A 197 -8.64 4.19 -12.23
CA VAL A 197 -8.18 3.06 -11.43
C VAL A 197 -8.78 1.75 -11.92
N THR A 198 -7.92 0.79 -12.22
CA THR A 198 -8.34 -0.57 -12.52
C THR A 198 -8.48 -1.35 -11.20
N ALA A 199 -9.70 -1.46 -10.68
CA ALA A 199 -9.98 -2.13 -9.40
C ALA A 199 -9.46 -3.60 -9.33
N GLY A 200 -9.30 -4.28 -10.46
CA GLY A 200 -8.74 -5.63 -10.53
C GLY A 200 -7.25 -5.76 -10.22
N VAL A 201 -6.51 -4.63 -10.22
CA VAL A 201 -5.07 -4.61 -9.88
C VAL A 201 -4.85 -4.46 -8.38
N LEU A 202 -5.85 -3.93 -7.65
CA LEU A 202 -5.76 -3.65 -6.22
C LEU A 202 -5.83 -4.95 -5.40
N ARG A 203 -4.95 -5.06 -4.40
CA ARG A 203 -4.87 -6.20 -3.46
C ARG A 203 -4.64 -5.68 -2.05
N PRO A 204 -5.62 -4.99 -1.47
CA PRO A 204 -5.48 -4.40 -0.15
C PRO A 204 -5.30 -5.46 0.92
N LEU A 205 -4.44 -5.18 1.89
CA LEU A 205 -4.17 -6.05 3.04
C LEU A 205 -4.59 -5.43 4.38
N GLY A 206 -5.09 -4.20 4.38
CA GLY A 206 -5.40 -3.44 5.59
C GLY A 206 -6.15 -2.15 5.34
N HIS A 207 -5.86 -1.14 6.16
CA HIS A 207 -6.56 0.15 6.14
C HIS A 207 -5.99 1.15 5.11
N GLU A 208 -4.78 0.92 4.57
CA GLU A 208 -4.03 1.90 3.77
C GLU A 208 -4.38 1.79 2.28
N ILE A 209 -5.67 1.90 1.94
CA ILE A 209 -6.14 1.76 0.56
C ILE A 209 -5.65 2.89 -0.35
N LEU A 210 -5.49 4.12 0.17
CA LEU A 210 -4.95 5.24 -0.59
C LEU A 210 -3.52 4.97 -1.07
N LEU A 211 -2.68 4.39 -0.20
CA LEU A 211 -1.32 3.98 -0.56
C LEU A 211 -1.33 2.94 -1.69
N GLU A 212 -2.22 1.97 -1.62
CA GLU A 212 -2.45 0.96 -2.64
C GLU A 212 -2.85 1.60 -3.98
N LEU A 213 -3.82 2.52 -3.96
CA LEU A 213 -4.27 3.28 -5.13
C LEU A 213 -3.14 4.10 -5.76
N ALA A 214 -2.35 4.80 -4.94
CA ALA A 214 -1.24 5.61 -5.43
C ALA A 214 -0.11 4.77 -6.08
N VAL A 215 0.20 3.60 -5.50
CA VAL A 215 1.33 2.77 -5.93
C VAL A 215 0.94 1.82 -7.08
N ARG A 216 -0.16 1.07 -6.94
CA ARG A 216 -0.66 0.11 -7.94
C ARG A 216 -1.60 0.71 -8.95
N GLY A 217 -2.56 1.54 -8.52
CA GLY A 217 -3.53 2.20 -9.38
C GLY A 217 -2.91 3.18 -10.36
N ARG A 218 -1.78 3.79 -10.00
CA ARG A 218 -0.99 4.71 -10.85
C ARG A 218 -1.82 5.85 -11.45
N PRO A 219 -2.56 6.61 -10.67
CA PRO A 219 -3.30 7.74 -11.19
C PRO A 219 -2.34 8.71 -11.90
N ARG A 220 -2.72 9.20 -13.09
CA ARG A 220 -1.85 10.07 -13.89
C ARG A 220 -1.58 11.40 -13.22
N THR A 221 -2.61 11.98 -12.63
CA THR A 221 -2.56 13.28 -11.94
C THR A 221 -3.16 13.13 -10.55
N VAL A 222 -2.48 13.71 -9.57
CA VAL A 222 -2.93 13.74 -8.17
C VAL A 222 -2.96 15.18 -7.71
N THR A 223 -4.00 15.57 -6.99
CA THR A 223 -4.11 16.86 -6.30
C THR A 223 -4.49 16.66 -4.84
N GLU A 224 -4.30 17.67 -4.02
CA GLU A 224 -4.61 17.60 -2.59
C GLU A 224 -5.50 18.76 -2.17
N VAL A 225 -6.40 18.49 -1.23
CA VAL A 225 -7.28 19.48 -0.59
C VAL A 225 -7.04 19.40 0.92
N PRO A 226 -6.84 20.54 1.62
CA PRO A 226 -6.62 20.49 3.06
C PRO A 226 -7.90 20.10 3.81
N PHE A 227 -7.75 19.32 4.88
CA PHE A 227 -8.86 19.08 5.80
C PHE A 227 -8.41 18.97 7.25
N VAL A 228 -9.34 19.25 8.14
CA VAL A 228 -9.16 19.08 9.59
C VAL A 228 -9.85 17.81 10.02
N LEU A 229 -9.05 16.83 10.50
CA LEU A 229 -9.57 15.61 11.06
C LEU A 229 -10.27 15.92 12.40
N ARG A 230 -11.53 15.54 12.53
CA ARG A 230 -12.33 15.76 13.74
C ARG A 230 -12.12 14.65 14.76
N ASP A 231 -12.55 14.90 15.99
CA ASP A 231 -12.64 13.85 17.01
C ASP A 231 -13.69 12.80 16.64
N ARG A 232 -13.43 11.56 17.06
CA ARG A 232 -14.38 10.46 16.87
C ARG A 232 -15.62 10.69 17.72
N PHE A 233 -16.80 10.39 17.18
CA PHE A 233 -18.05 10.56 17.91
C PHE A 233 -18.29 9.41 18.89
N ALA A 234 -18.12 8.16 18.44
CA ALA A 234 -18.29 6.95 19.25
C ALA A 234 -17.26 5.87 18.85
N GLY A 235 -17.00 4.95 19.78
CA GLY A 235 -16.07 3.84 19.60
C GLY A 235 -14.61 4.18 19.94
N GLU A 236 -13.83 3.15 20.28
CA GLU A 236 -12.41 3.25 20.57
C GLU A 236 -11.61 2.54 19.48
N SER A 237 -10.48 3.10 19.10
CA SER A 237 -9.52 2.46 18.19
C SER A 237 -8.13 2.66 18.74
N GLU A 238 -7.51 1.59 19.19
CA GLU A 238 -6.09 1.60 19.56
C GLU A 238 -5.25 1.00 18.45
N PRO A 239 -4.15 1.65 18.06
CA PRO A 239 -3.21 1.08 17.12
C PRO A 239 -2.53 -0.13 17.76
N THR A 240 -2.81 -1.31 17.24
CA THR A 240 -2.23 -2.55 17.74
C THR A 240 -0.90 -2.85 17.03
N ALA A 241 0.01 -3.55 17.73
CA ALA A 241 1.26 -4.04 17.10
C ALA A 241 0.96 -4.93 15.87
N ARG A 242 -0.21 -5.59 15.85
CA ARG A 242 -0.68 -6.39 14.72
C ARG A 242 -0.96 -5.54 13.48
N GLU A 243 -1.52 -4.34 13.66
CA GLU A 243 -1.77 -3.39 12.55
C GLU A 243 -0.45 -2.83 12.01
N GLY A 244 0.48 -2.47 12.88
CA GLY A 244 1.83 -2.07 12.46
C GLY A 244 2.53 -3.16 11.63
N MET A 245 2.41 -4.43 12.02
CA MET A 245 2.95 -5.55 11.25
C MET A 245 2.21 -5.77 9.92
N ARG A 246 0.89 -5.55 9.87
CA ARG A 246 0.12 -5.59 8.62
C ARG A 246 0.58 -4.50 7.67
N PHE A 247 0.76 -3.28 8.17
CA PHE A 247 1.29 -2.15 7.40
C PHE A 247 2.67 -2.44 6.80
N LEU A 248 3.62 -2.92 7.60
CA LEU A 248 4.96 -3.29 7.12
C LEU A 248 4.90 -4.39 6.05
N ARG A 249 4.01 -5.37 6.22
CA ARG A 249 3.77 -6.42 5.21
C ARG A 249 3.16 -5.87 3.93
N HIS A 250 2.24 -4.91 4.05
CA HIS A 250 1.64 -4.23 2.90
C HIS A 250 2.70 -3.47 2.10
N LEU A 251 3.54 -2.67 2.78
CA LEU A 251 4.67 -1.98 2.17
C LEU A 251 5.64 -2.95 1.47
N ALA A 252 5.99 -4.05 2.13
CA ALA A 252 6.84 -5.08 1.55
C ALA A 252 6.20 -5.71 0.30
N GLY A 253 4.90 -6.03 0.35
CA GLY A 253 4.13 -6.54 -0.79
C GLY A 253 4.15 -5.59 -1.97
N LEU A 254 3.87 -4.31 -1.74
CA LEU A 254 3.91 -3.26 -2.75
C LEU A 254 5.32 -3.08 -3.35
N ARG A 255 6.36 -3.15 -2.52
CA ARG A 255 7.76 -2.97 -2.97
C ARG A 255 8.26 -4.16 -3.76
N THR A 256 7.84 -5.36 -3.44
CA THR A 256 8.32 -6.61 -4.04
C THR A 256 7.56 -7.06 -5.30
N GLU A 257 6.75 -6.22 -5.90
CA GLU A 257 6.08 -6.52 -7.18
C GLU A 257 7.06 -6.69 -8.33
N SER A 258 8.12 -5.87 -8.41
CA SER A 258 9.13 -6.01 -9.45
C SER A 258 10.14 -7.11 -9.10
N PRO A 259 10.60 -7.92 -10.08
CA PRO A 259 11.63 -8.92 -9.85
C PRO A 259 12.93 -8.34 -9.26
N LEU A 260 13.32 -7.14 -9.73
CA LEU A 260 14.50 -6.43 -9.22
C LEU A 260 14.36 -6.05 -7.74
N ALA A 261 13.20 -5.54 -7.34
CA ALA A 261 12.96 -5.19 -5.94
C ALA A 261 12.94 -6.43 -5.04
N ARG A 262 12.35 -7.55 -5.51
CA ARG A 262 12.41 -8.84 -4.80
C ARG A 262 13.85 -9.31 -4.65
N MET A 263 14.68 -9.17 -5.70
CA MET A 263 16.09 -9.55 -5.66
C MET A 263 16.87 -8.71 -4.63
N VAL A 264 16.63 -7.40 -4.55
CA VAL A 264 17.26 -6.53 -3.54
C VAL A 264 16.85 -6.95 -2.13
N VAL A 265 15.55 -7.16 -1.88
CA VAL A 265 15.06 -7.62 -0.55
C VAL A 265 15.61 -9.00 -0.22
N PHE A 266 15.68 -9.91 -1.20
CA PHE A 266 16.31 -11.24 -1.03
C PHE A 266 17.78 -11.13 -0.60
N GLY A 267 18.53 -10.22 -1.22
CA GLY A 267 19.92 -9.94 -0.86
C GLY A 267 20.08 -9.37 0.56
N LEU A 268 19.22 -8.39 0.92
CA LEU A 268 19.22 -7.81 2.26
C LEU A 268 18.90 -8.86 3.34
N ILE A 269 17.91 -9.72 3.09
CA ILE A 269 17.64 -10.86 3.98
C ILE A 269 18.84 -11.78 4.07
N GLY A 270 19.50 -12.08 2.93
CA GLY A 270 20.70 -12.90 2.89
C GLY A 270 21.83 -12.39 3.82
N LEU A 271 22.00 -11.07 3.86
CA LEU A 271 22.98 -10.43 4.76
C LEU A 271 22.64 -10.63 6.24
N THR A 272 21.37 -10.63 6.62
CA THR A 272 20.98 -10.85 8.03
C THR A 272 21.33 -12.25 8.54
N GLY A 273 21.47 -13.23 7.63
CA GLY A 273 21.86 -14.61 7.96
C GLY A 273 23.28 -14.74 8.54
N PHE A 274 24.13 -13.72 8.36
CA PHE A 274 25.45 -13.69 9.02
C PHE A 274 25.35 -13.67 10.54
N VAL A 275 24.32 -13.02 11.10
CA VAL A 275 24.18 -12.89 12.56
C VAL A 275 23.98 -14.26 13.23
N PRO A 276 22.98 -15.09 12.87
CA PRO A 276 22.81 -16.41 13.47
C PRO A 276 23.95 -17.38 13.08
N ASN A 277 24.58 -17.24 11.90
CA ASN A 277 25.75 -18.03 11.54
C ASN A 277 26.90 -17.75 12.49
N LEU A 278 27.31 -16.49 12.66
CA LEU A 278 28.43 -16.12 13.55
C LEU A 278 28.14 -16.46 15.01
N ALA A 279 26.92 -16.26 15.48
CA ALA A 279 26.53 -16.63 16.84
C ALA A 279 26.61 -18.14 17.07
N ALA A 280 26.14 -18.95 16.10
CA ALA A 280 26.28 -20.41 16.19
C ALA A 280 27.72 -20.89 16.10
N LEU A 281 28.54 -20.29 15.21
CA LEU A 281 29.93 -20.60 15.09
C LEU A 281 30.68 -20.32 16.41
N TRP A 282 30.47 -19.14 16.96
CA TRP A 282 31.03 -18.76 18.25
C TRP A 282 30.65 -19.74 19.37
N ALA A 283 29.35 -20.03 19.50
CA ALA A 283 28.88 -20.94 20.55
C ALA A 283 29.44 -22.36 20.41
N LEU A 284 29.54 -22.89 19.18
CA LEU A 284 30.10 -24.23 18.91
C LEU A 284 31.61 -24.30 19.18
N THR A 285 32.35 -23.25 18.82
CA THR A 285 33.78 -23.19 19.08
C THR A 285 34.08 -23.02 20.57
N GLU A 286 33.33 -22.25 21.32
CA GLU A 286 33.39 -22.16 22.79
C GLU A 286 33.06 -23.50 23.47
N ALA A 287 32.16 -24.28 22.88
CA ALA A 287 31.83 -25.64 23.34
C ALA A 287 32.90 -26.69 22.99
N GLY A 288 34.07 -26.26 22.40
CA GLY A 288 35.17 -27.13 22.06
C GLY A 288 35.02 -27.89 20.73
N VAL A 289 34.03 -27.56 19.91
CA VAL A 289 33.89 -28.16 18.57
C VAL A 289 34.95 -27.57 17.63
N HIS A 290 35.65 -28.43 16.89
CA HIS A 290 36.65 -27.97 15.91
C HIS A 290 36.00 -27.08 14.86
N TYR A 291 36.70 -26.01 14.45
CA TYR A 291 36.12 -24.92 13.63
C TYR A 291 35.49 -25.39 12.29
N LEU A 292 36.04 -26.43 11.63
CA LEU A 292 35.49 -26.94 10.36
C LEU A 292 34.06 -27.52 10.47
N PRO A 293 33.77 -28.51 11.36
CA PRO A 293 32.42 -28.97 11.58
C PRO A 293 31.53 -27.88 12.20
N ALA A 294 32.07 -27.00 13.04
CA ALA A 294 31.36 -25.87 13.61
C ALA A 294 30.84 -24.92 12.52
N GLU A 295 31.66 -24.58 11.51
CA GLU A 295 31.30 -23.74 10.39
C GLU A 295 30.18 -24.38 9.51
N ILE A 296 30.31 -25.69 9.23
CA ILE A 296 29.29 -26.40 8.45
C ILE A 296 27.92 -26.34 9.15
N VAL A 297 27.89 -26.57 10.44
CA VAL A 297 26.65 -26.50 11.26
C VAL A 297 26.15 -25.06 11.38
N ALA A 298 27.04 -24.10 11.68
CA ALA A 298 26.67 -22.69 11.81
C ALA A 298 26.08 -22.11 10.52
N ASN A 299 26.60 -22.50 9.35
CA ASN A 299 26.03 -22.09 8.07
C ASN A 299 24.56 -22.53 7.92
N GLN A 300 24.17 -23.70 8.46
CA GLN A 300 22.77 -24.15 8.39
C GLN A 300 21.82 -23.27 9.22
N PHE A 301 22.29 -22.66 10.34
CA PHE A 301 21.52 -21.68 11.09
C PHE A 301 21.28 -20.42 10.26
N GLY A 302 22.28 -19.92 9.53
CA GLY A 302 22.12 -18.81 8.59
C GLY A 302 21.13 -19.13 7.46
N VAL A 303 21.23 -20.34 6.89
CA VAL A 303 20.32 -20.82 5.83
C VAL A 303 18.88 -20.94 6.35
N ALA A 304 18.67 -21.50 7.54
CA ALA A 304 17.35 -21.62 8.17
C ALA A 304 16.73 -20.26 8.46
N TRP A 305 17.52 -19.34 9.01
CA TRP A 305 17.10 -17.94 9.24
C TRP A 305 16.65 -17.27 7.94
N ASN A 306 17.48 -17.33 6.90
CA ASN A 306 17.17 -16.74 5.60
C ASN A 306 15.92 -17.37 4.98
N PHE A 307 15.75 -18.69 5.09
CA PHE A 307 14.55 -19.36 4.63
C PHE A 307 13.31 -18.84 5.35
N LEU A 308 13.35 -18.73 6.68
CA LEU A 308 12.23 -18.23 7.49
C LEU A 308 11.82 -16.81 7.08
N LEU A 309 12.78 -15.91 6.93
CA LEU A 309 12.51 -14.52 6.52
C LEU A 309 12.01 -14.42 5.08
N ILE A 310 12.62 -15.13 4.15
CA ILE A 310 12.20 -15.17 2.73
C ILE A 310 10.78 -15.71 2.63
N GLU A 311 10.46 -16.76 3.36
CA GLU A 311 9.14 -17.36 3.36
C GLU A 311 8.08 -16.46 4.00
N THR A 312 8.43 -15.74 5.06
CA THR A 312 7.48 -14.89 5.79
C THR A 312 7.28 -13.52 5.16
N LEU A 313 8.32 -12.94 4.56
CA LEU A 313 8.31 -11.58 4.03
C LEU A 313 8.16 -11.52 2.51
N LEU A 314 8.87 -12.40 1.77
CA LEU A 314 9.00 -12.24 0.33
C LEU A 314 8.04 -13.10 -0.49
N PHE A 315 7.78 -14.35 -0.09
CA PHE A 315 6.97 -15.31 -0.85
C PHE A 315 5.75 -15.84 -0.10
N ARG A 316 5.22 -15.10 0.86
CA ARG A 316 4.11 -15.52 1.70
C ARG A 316 2.87 -15.98 0.90
N GLU A 317 2.50 -15.27 -0.16
CA GLU A 317 1.35 -15.61 -0.99
C GLU A 317 1.56 -16.88 -1.81
N ARG A 318 2.80 -17.23 -2.12
CA ARG A 318 3.18 -18.39 -2.94
C ARG A 318 3.40 -19.68 -2.15
N ARG A 319 3.34 -19.61 -0.80
CA ARG A 319 3.50 -20.79 0.10
C ARG A 319 2.48 -21.90 -0.15
N ARG A 320 1.28 -21.55 -0.60
CA ARG A 320 0.17 -22.48 -0.77
C ARG A 320 0.39 -23.53 -1.86
N HIS A 321 1.40 -23.37 -2.70
CA HIS A 321 1.62 -24.24 -3.86
C HIS A 321 2.40 -25.53 -3.57
N ARG A 322 3.13 -25.60 -2.43
CA ARG A 322 3.96 -26.76 -2.07
C ARG A 322 3.98 -27.00 -0.56
N HIS A 323 4.23 -28.27 -0.18
CA HIS A 323 4.40 -28.62 1.22
C HIS A 323 5.64 -27.92 1.82
N TRP A 324 5.59 -27.57 3.10
CA TRP A 324 6.68 -26.86 3.79
C TRP A 324 8.03 -27.58 3.70
N ALA A 325 8.06 -28.93 3.95
CA ALA A 325 9.29 -29.70 3.90
C ALA A 325 9.95 -29.71 2.50
N ASP A 326 9.16 -29.77 1.41
CA ASP A 326 9.68 -29.71 0.04
C ASP A 326 10.32 -28.32 -0.25
N ARG A 327 9.70 -27.25 0.23
CA ARG A 327 10.27 -25.90 0.07
C ARG A 327 11.57 -25.74 0.85
N THR A 328 11.60 -26.20 2.10
CA THR A 328 12.81 -26.16 2.95
C THR A 328 13.95 -26.95 2.32
N ALA A 329 13.69 -28.19 1.89
CA ALA A 329 14.68 -29.03 1.26
C ALA A 329 15.29 -28.39 -0.01
N ARG A 330 14.44 -27.87 -0.89
CA ARG A 330 14.89 -27.18 -2.13
C ARG A 330 15.68 -25.92 -1.85
N PHE A 331 15.22 -25.10 -0.88
CA PHE A 331 15.91 -23.89 -0.50
C PHE A 331 17.30 -24.18 0.08
N THR A 332 17.39 -25.17 0.98
CA THR A 332 18.66 -25.61 1.58
C THR A 332 19.60 -26.18 0.52
N LEU A 333 19.07 -26.98 -0.41
CA LEU A 333 19.86 -27.51 -1.52
C LEU A 333 20.44 -26.38 -2.38
N LEU A 334 19.61 -25.41 -2.78
CA LEU A 334 20.06 -24.25 -3.58
C LEU A 334 21.08 -23.40 -2.82
N ALA A 335 20.92 -23.22 -1.51
CA ALA A 335 21.84 -22.45 -0.70
C ALA A 335 23.22 -23.10 -0.59
N ASN A 336 23.27 -24.42 -0.42
CA ASN A 336 24.52 -25.18 -0.38
C ASN A 336 25.14 -25.36 -1.78
N ALA A 337 24.33 -25.54 -2.82
CA ALA A 337 24.79 -25.61 -4.21
C ALA A 337 25.47 -24.29 -4.65
N ASP A 338 25.03 -23.14 -4.16
CA ASP A 338 25.65 -21.83 -4.41
C ASP A 338 27.12 -21.82 -3.97
N LEU A 339 27.42 -22.35 -2.78
CA LEU A 339 28.79 -22.44 -2.26
C LEU A 339 29.67 -23.36 -3.12
N VAL A 340 29.15 -24.53 -3.49
CA VAL A 340 29.86 -25.50 -4.32
C VAL A 340 30.10 -24.98 -5.74
N LEU A 341 29.17 -24.25 -6.31
CA LEU A 341 29.27 -23.72 -7.67
C LEU A 341 30.24 -22.54 -7.78
N ARG A 342 30.41 -21.78 -6.71
CA ARG A 342 31.20 -20.56 -6.69
C ARG A 342 32.69 -20.80 -6.89
N LEU A 343 33.26 -21.84 -6.25
CA LEU A 343 34.70 -22.13 -6.33
C LEU A 343 35.15 -22.47 -7.76
N PRO A 344 34.49 -23.42 -8.48
CA PRO A 344 34.87 -23.69 -9.88
C PRO A 344 34.64 -22.49 -10.79
N LEU A 345 33.61 -21.66 -10.52
CA LEU A 345 33.34 -20.45 -11.31
C LEU A 345 34.49 -19.44 -11.15
N ILE A 346 34.98 -19.21 -9.94
CA ILE A 346 36.16 -18.34 -9.70
C ILE A 346 37.39 -18.91 -10.43
N ALA A 347 37.65 -20.20 -10.30
CA ALA A 347 38.76 -20.85 -10.98
C ALA A 347 38.69 -20.70 -12.50
N LEU A 348 37.51 -20.85 -13.09
CA LEU A 348 37.26 -20.64 -14.51
C LEU A 348 37.52 -19.19 -14.94
N LEU A 349 37.03 -18.20 -14.17
CA LEU A 349 37.22 -16.77 -14.46
C LEU A 349 38.70 -16.37 -14.43
N VAL A 350 39.46 -16.89 -13.45
CA VAL A 350 40.92 -16.64 -13.31
C VAL A 350 41.68 -17.36 -14.42
N ALA A 351 41.45 -18.66 -14.62
CA ALA A 351 42.23 -19.48 -15.54
C ALA A 351 41.94 -19.21 -17.02
N ARG A 352 40.66 -18.99 -17.37
CA ARG A 352 40.24 -18.86 -18.79
C ARG A 352 40.22 -17.43 -19.27
N PHE A 353 39.86 -16.47 -18.42
CA PHE A 353 39.70 -15.05 -18.76
C PHE A 353 40.84 -14.16 -18.21
N GLY A 354 41.79 -14.71 -17.50
CA GLY A 354 42.94 -13.95 -16.96
C GLY A 354 42.57 -12.90 -15.91
N MET A 355 41.39 -13.02 -15.29
CA MET A 355 40.93 -12.06 -14.30
C MET A 355 41.75 -12.17 -13.01
N ALA A 356 42.05 -11.01 -12.37
CA ALA A 356 42.59 -11.04 -11.01
C ALA A 356 41.60 -11.67 -10.03
N ALA A 357 42.12 -12.31 -8.97
CA ALA A 357 41.28 -13.08 -8.02
C ALA A 357 40.14 -12.27 -7.41
N LEU A 358 40.37 -11.00 -7.04
CA LEU A 358 39.36 -10.15 -6.40
C LEU A 358 38.16 -9.84 -7.33
N PRO A 359 38.33 -9.31 -8.56
CA PRO A 359 37.21 -9.09 -9.48
C PRO A 359 36.57 -10.39 -9.95
N ALA A 360 37.29 -11.50 -10.10
CA ALA A 360 36.73 -12.82 -10.39
C ALA A 360 35.79 -13.30 -9.27
N THR A 361 36.18 -13.13 -8.02
CA THR A 361 35.35 -13.46 -6.85
C THR A 361 34.10 -12.57 -6.79
N ALA A 362 34.24 -11.26 -7.01
CA ALA A 362 33.10 -10.33 -7.01
C ALA A 362 32.08 -10.69 -8.11
N LEU A 363 32.57 -10.99 -9.32
CA LEU A 363 31.71 -11.40 -10.43
C LEU A 363 31.03 -12.75 -10.15
N ALA A 364 31.75 -13.73 -9.61
CA ALA A 364 31.19 -15.02 -9.23
C ALA A 364 30.09 -14.90 -8.16
N LEU A 365 30.31 -14.03 -7.15
CA LEU A 365 29.29 -13.72 -6.13
C LEU A 365 27.99 -13.15 -6.75
N VAL A 366 28.12 -12.23 -7.70
CA VAL A 366 26.94 -11.65 -8.38
C VAL A 366 26.22 -12.71 -9.20
N ILE A 367 26.96 -13.51 -9.97
CA ILE A 367 26.38 -14.57 -10.82
C ILE A 367 25.64 -15.60 -9.96
N THR A 368 26.30 -16.14 -8.93
CA THR A 368 25.70 -17.18 -8.08
C THR A 368 24.54 -16.63 -7.26
N PHE A 369 24.59 -15.36 -6.81
CA PHE A 369 23.49 -14.69 -6.15
C PHE A 369 22.25 -14.59 -7.07
N VAL A 370 22.42 -14.17 -8.33
CA VAL A 370 21.32 -14.09 -9.30
C VAL A 370 20.75 -15.49 -9.58
N LEU A 371 21.60 -16.48 -9.79
CA LEU A 371 21.17 -17.88 -10.00
C LEU A 371 20.41 -18.42 -8.79
N ARG A 372 20.86 -18.15 -7.58
CA ARG A 372 20.17 -18.54 -6.34
C ARG A 372 18.81 -17.86 -6.21
N PHE A 373 18.71 -16.56 -6.50
CA PHE A 373 17.45 -15.83 -6.50
C PHE A 373 16.46 -16.42 -7.51
N VAL A 374 16.88 -16.58 -8.78
CA VAL A 374 16.05 -17.14 -9.85
C VAL A 374 15.67 -18.58 -9.54
N GLY A 375 16.61 -19.40 -9.08
CA GLY A 375 16.37 -20.78 -8.66
C GLY A 375 15.37 -20.86 -7.50
N THR A 376 15.49 -19.97 -6.49
CA THR A 376 14.55 -19.91 -5.38
C THR A 376 13.14 -19.55 -5.88
N GLU A 377 13.02 -18.52 -6.72
CA GLU A 377 11.72 -18.13 -7.29
C GLU A 377 11.11 -19.25 -8.13
N ALA A 378 11.89 -19.86 -9.03
CA ALA A 378 11.41 -20.85 -10.00
C ALA A 378 11.17 -22.24 -9.41
N LEU A 379 12.09 -22.74 -8.58
CA LEU A 379 12.05 -24.14 -8.11
C LEU A 379 11.36 -24.32 -6.76
N VAL A 380 11.39 -23.27 -5.91
CA VAL A 380 10.79 -23.34 -4.58
C VAL A 380 9.34 -22.82 -4.59
N TYR A 381 9.08 -21.69 -5.27
CA TYR A 381 7.82 -20.94 -5.13
C TYR A 381 6.92 -20.89 -6.37
N LEU A 382 7.36 -21.29 -7.58
CA LEU A 382 6.46 -21.42 -8.73
C LEU A 382 5.60 -22.69 -8.64
N PRO A 383 4.32 -22.62 -9.06
CA PRO A 383 3.48 -23.81 -9.14
C PRO A 383 4.03 -24.82 -10.13
N SER A 384 4.04 -26.11 -9.77
CA SER A 384 4.40 -27.20 -10.67
C SER A 384 3.45 -27.23 -11.87
N ARG A 385 3.98 -27.29 -13.10
CA ARG A 385 3.21 -27.35 -14.35
C ARG A 385 2.21 -28.53 -14.43
N SER A 386 2.38 -29.57 -13.61
CA SER A 386 1.55 -30.78 -13.64
C SER A 386 0.13 -30.62 -13.11
N ARG A 387 -0.22 -29.50 -12.43
CA ARG A 387 -1.56 -29.28 -11.89
C ARG A 387 -2.51 -28.54 -12.84
N LYS A 388 -2.01 -27.89 -13.89
CA LYS A 388 -2.85 -27.17 -14.87
C LYS A 388 -3.62 -28.11 -15.81
N ALA A 389 -3.17 -29.39 -15.97
CA ALA A 389 -3.80 -30.37 -16.86
C ALA A 389 -4.99 -31.13 -16.22
N ARG A 390 -5.26 -30.97 -14.90
CA ARG A 390 -6.36 -31.68 -14.22
C ARG A 390 -7.56 -30.78 -13.86
N SER A 391 -7.51 -29.48 -14.19
CA SER A 391 -8.62 -28.53 -13.93
C SER A 391 -9.46 -28.21 -15.19
N THR A 392 -9.13 -28.86 -16.33
CA THR A 392 -9.86 -28.70 -17.62
C THR A 392 -10.28 -30.05 -18.22
N ALA A 393 -10.44 -31.06 -17.37
CA ALA A 393 -11.07 -32.34 -17.74
C ALA A 393 -12.31 -32.58 -16.88
#